data_ebc3784566fb9feaf403c2f5c2dd0e5c
#
_entry.id   ebc3784566fb9feaf403c2f5c2dd0e5c
#
_cell.length_a   1.000
_cell.length_b   1.000
_cell.length_c   1.000
_cell.angle_alpha   90.00
_cell.angle_beta   90.00
_cell.angle_gamma   90.00
#
_symmetry.space_group_name_H-M   'P 1'
#
loop_
_entity.id
_entity.type
_entity.pdbx_description
1 polymer ?
#
loop_
_entity_poly.entity_id
_entity_poly.type
_entity_poly.pdbx_seq_one_letter_code
_entity_poly.pdbx_strand_id
1 'polypeptide(L)'
;MKGERDGLPHLSDRLGDSVRTNNESLIGIQVPEGVDDLTDGVAITSILHTDEHSHVEPVRYGKGSGFFRLMCAPHSDAPQTLARLRGVLSGFARDPVTWAKVVTMNDWASRGMVLLYMRTLESTLRLRLGRGVRTGFARGLVSELASGQPAPSAFLPEATEIAERYAKKLGGVPMTLMTETLMGIPSTAHILGGACMGKDAGEGVIDALHRVHGYDGLYVIDGSAVSANPGVNPSLTITALAERAMSHVPARA
;
A
#
# COMPACT_ATOMS: atom_id res chain seq x y z
N MET A 1 23.72 -3.67 7.60
CA MET A 1 24.54 -2.69 6.86
C MET A 1 25.34 -1.83 7.84
N LYS A 2 24.71 -0.90 8.56
CA LYS A 2 25.37 -0.19 9.66
C LYS A 2 25.66 -1.19 10.78
N GLY A 3 26.92 -1.43 11.13
CA GLY A 3 27.32 -2.42 12.13
C GLY A 3 27.76 -3.79 11.59
N GLU A 4 27.70 -4.02 10.30
CA GLU A 4 28.38 -5.16 9.68
C GLU A 4 29.84 -4.78 9.36
N ARG A 5 30.78 -5.76 9.48
CA ARG A 5 32.22 -5.51 9.32
C ARG A 5 32.57 -4.89 7.95
N ASP A 6 31.82 -5.30 6.91
CA ASP A 6 31.98 -4.81 5.52
C ASP A 6 30.75 -3.99 5.09
N GLY A 7 30.05 -3.38 6.03
CA GLY A 7 28.81 -2.63 5.79
C GLY A 7 29.08 -1.16 5.49
N LEU A 8 28.02 -0.36 5.61
CA LEU A 8 28.05 1.08 5.41
C LEU A 8 27.94 1.81 6.78
N PRO A 9 29.04 1.94 7.54
CA PRO A 9 29.02 2.40 8.94
C PRO A 9 28.61 3.87 9.08
N HIS A 10 28.82 4.69 8.05
CA HIS A 10 28.54 6.12 8.05
C HIS A 10 27.15 6.50 7.55
N LEU A 11 26.26 5.50 7.30
CA LEU A 11 24.87 5.79 6.96
C LEU A 11 24.21 6.64 8.04
N SER A 12 23.43 7.62 7.61
CA SER A 12 22.63 8.46 8.49
C SER A 12 21.76 7.62 9.46
N ASP A 13 21.61 8.10 10.68
CA ASP A 13 20.69 7.52 11.67
C ASP A 13 19.22 7.77 11.32
N ARG A 14 18.97 8.63 10.33
CA ARG A 14 17.65 8.88 9.76
C ARG A 14 17.18 7.79 8.78
N LEU A 15 18.03 6.84 8.44
CA LEU A 15 17.63 5.71 7.57
C LEU A 15 16.50 4.91 8.22
N GLY A 16 15.39 4.84 7.50
CA GLY A 16 14.16 4.23 7.97
C GLY A 16 13.19 5.18 8.67
N ASP A 17 13.55 6.45 8.89
CA ASP A 17 12.63 7.47 9.41
C ASP A 17 11.69 7.98 8.30
N SER A 18 10.55 8.50 8.71
CA SER A 18 9.58 9.13 7.79
C SER A 18 9.10 8.22 6.66
N VAL A 19 9.00 6.92 6.92
CA VAL A 19 8.33 6.01 6.00
C VAL A 19 6.84 6.29 6.01
N ARG A 20 6.23 6.37 4.85
CA ARG A 20 4.83 6.73 4.67
C ARG A 20 4.15 5.94 3.57
N THR A 21 2.84 6.04 3.55
CA THR A 21 1.96 5.50 2.50
C THR A 21 0.96 6.58 2.13
N ASN A 22 0.08 6.31 1.17
CA ASN A 22 -1.03 7.22 0.83
C ASN A 22 -2.24 7.06 1.78
N ASN A 23 -2.05 6.50 2.98
CA ASN A 23 -3.13 6.17 3.91
C ASN A 23 -4.29 5.42 3.22
N GLU A 24 -3.94 4.33 2.56
CA GLU A 24 -4.81 3.60 1.67
C GLU A 24 -5.78 2.69 2.40
N SER A 25 -6.95 2.50 1.79
CA SER A 25 -7.85 1.37 2.05
C SER A 25 -8.13 0.63 0.75
N LEU A 26 -7.96 -0.67 0.77
CA LEU A 26 -8.10 -1.56 -0.38
C LEU A 26 -9.33 -2.43 -0.19
N ILE A 27 -10.39 -2.18 -0.95
CA ILE A 27 -11.61 -2.99 -0.89
C ILE A 27 -11.85 -3.59 -2.27
N GLY A 28 -11.77 -4.91 -2.38
CA GLY A 28 -12.09 -5.63 -3.59
C GLY A 28 -13.59 -5.67 -3.83
N ILE A 29 -14.00 -5.66 -5.08
CA ILE A 29 -15.38 -5.94 -5.50
C ILE A 29 -15.32 -7.07 -6.49
N GLN A 30 -16.05 -8.15 -6.21
CA GLN A 30 -16.21 -9.27 -7.11
C GLN A 30 -17.63 -9.33 -7.62
N VAL A 31 -17.77 -9.42 -8.94
CA VAL A 31 -19.05 -9.49 -9.63
C VAL A 31 -19.17 -10.86 -10.30
N PRO A 32 -19.93 -11.80 -9.74
CA PRO A 32 -20.00 -13.17 -10.28
C PRO A 32 -20.58 -13.29 -11.69
N GLU A 33 -21.47 -12.36 -12.05
CA GLU A 33 -22.19 -12.37 -13.32
C GLU A 33 -22.44 -10.94 -13.83
N GLY A 34 -22.65 -10.78 -15.14
CA GLY A 34 -23.19 -9.55 -15.72
C GLY A 34 -22.21 -8.41 -15.97
N VAL A 35 -20.90 -8.67 -15.92
CA VAL A 35 -19.87 -7.70 -16.33
C VAL A 35 -19.01 -8.26 -17.45
N ASP A 36 -18.48 -7.36 -18.27
CA ASP A 36 -17.49 -7.68 -19.29
C ASP A 36 -16.15 -8.07 -18.67
N ASP A 37 -15.23 -8.59 -19.50
CA ASP A 37 -13.89 -8.93 -19.06
C ASP A 37 -13.12 -7.69 -18.61
N LEU A 38 -12.87 -7.60 -17.30
CA LEU A 38 -12.13 -6.48 -16.69
C LEU A 38 -10.61 -6.60 -16.83
N THR A 39 -10.09 -7.67 -17.43
CA THR A 39 -8.64 -7.89 -17.55
C THR A 39 -8.04 -7.16 -18.75
N ASP A 40 -8.85 -6.61 -19.62
CA ASP A 40 -8.39 -5.89 -20.80
C ASP A 40 -8.26 -4.38 -20.55
N GLY A 41 -7.20 -3.78 -21.11
CA GLY A 41 -6.91 -2.35 -20.98
C GLY A 41 -5.99 -1.99 -19.82
N VAL A 42 -5.88 -0.68 -19.52
CA VAL A 42 -4.98 -0.17 -18.46
C VAL A 42 -5.54 -0.47 -17.06
N ALA A 43 -4.63 -0.63 -16.11
CA ALA A 43 -4.99 -1.03 -14.74
C ALA A 43 -5.90 -0.01 -14.04
N ILE A 44 -5.64 1.29 -14.20
CA ILE A 44 -6.40 2.38 -13.58
C ILE A 44 -6.88 3.32 -14.69
N THR A 45 -8.19 3.55 -14.76
CA THR A 45 -8.81 4.32 -15.86
C THR A 45 -9.60 5.53 -15.39
N SER A 46 -9.92 5.62 -14.11
CA SER A 46 -10.76 6.69 -13.57
C SER A 46 -10.39 7.00 -12.14
N ILE A 47 -10.71 8.22 -11.74
CA ILE A 47 -10.54 8.72 -10.39
C ILE A 47 -11.85 9.42 -9.98
N LEU A 48 -12.29 9.19 -8.75
CA LEU A 48 -13.41 9.87 -8.13
C LEU A 48 -12.91 10.57 -6.87
N HIS A 49 -12.87 11.89 -6.88
CA HIS A 49 -12.61 12.67 -5.68
C HIS A 49 -13.84 12.62 -4.75
N THR A 50 -13.62 12.25 -3.51
CA THR A 50 -14.67 12.13 -2.49
C THR A 50 -14.71 13.36 -1.60
N ASP A 51 -13.57 14.00 -1.41
CA ASP A 51 -13.38 15.27 -0.72
C ASP A 51 -12.08 15.93 -1.20
N GLU A 52 -11.67 17.04 -0.55
CA GLU A 52 -10.46 17.79 -0.89
C GLU A 52 -9.16 16.97 -0.70
N HIS A 53 -9.20 15.97 0.18
CA HIS A 53 -8.02 15.21 0.60
C HIS A 53 -8.06 13.72 0.21
N SER A 54 -9.14 13.30 -0.42
CA SER A 54 -9.38 11.87 -0.65
C SER A 54 -9.95 11.59 -2.02
N HIS A 55 -9.57 10.46 -2.58
CA HIS A 55 -10.14 9.95 -3.82
C HIS A 55 -10.10 8.42 -3.86
N VAL A 56 -10.89 7.86 -4.76
CA VAL A 56 -10.93 6.41 -5.04
C VAL A 56 -10.65 6.14 -6.51
N GLU A 57 -9.87 5.11 -6.75
CA GLU A 57 -9.54 4.61 -8.08
C GLU A 57 -9.92 3.12 -8.20
N PRO A 58 -10.69 2.73 -9.23
CA PRO A 58 -10.86 1.30 -9.55
C PRO A 58 -9.59 0.77 -10.22
N VAL A 59 -9.01 -0.24 -9.61
CA VAL A 59 -7.81 -0.94 -10.09
C VAL A 59 -8.20 -2.31 -10.61
N ARG A 60 -7.79 -2.65 -11.82
CA ARG A 60 -8.00 -3.94 -12.48
C ARG A 60 -6.71 -4.74 -12.54
N TYR A 61 -6.85 -6.05 -12.55
CA TYR A 61 -5.73 -6.97 -12.66
C TYR A 61 -5.78 -7.75 -13.98
N GLY A 62 -4.61 -8.07 -14.52
CA GLY A 62 -4.50 -8.88 -15.73
C GLY A 62 -4.89 -10.34 -15.52
N LYS A 63 -5.07 -11.06 -16.63
CA LYS A 63 -5.31 -12.51 -16.64
C LYS A 63 -4.24 -13.26 -15.84
N GLY A 64 -4.64 -14.29 -15.12
CA GLY A 64 -3.73 -15.07 -14.27
C GLY A 64 -3.65 -14.61 -12.81
N SER A 65 -4.26 -13.48 -12.43
CA SER A 65 -4.28 -12.98 -11.04
C SER A 65 -5.29 -13.71 -10.15
N GLY A 66 -5.80 -14.86 -10.56
CA GLY A 66 -6.86 -15.60 -9.86
C GLY A 66 -6.51 -16.10 -8.47
N PHE A 67 -5.21 -16.18 -8.11
CA PHE A 67 -4.78 -16.60 -6.78
C PHE A 67 -5.23 -15.63 -5.66
N PHE A 68 -5.46 -14.35 -5.98
CA PHE A 68 -5.95 -13.36 -5.01
C PHE A 68 -7.28 -13.76 -4.36
N ARG A 69 -8.12 -14.54 -5.04
CA ARG A 69 -9.38 -15.04 -4.47
C ARG A 69 -9.20 -15.81 -3.16
N LEU A 70 -8.07 -16.52 -3.03
CA LEU A 70 -7.74 -17.31 -1.84
C LEU A 70 -7.35 -16.44 -0.63
N MET A 71 -7.01 -15.17 -0.88
CA MET A 71 -6.63 -14.21 0.14
C MET A 71 -7.77 -13.27 0.54
N CYS A 72 -8.92 -13.31 -0.20
CA CYS A 72 -10.05 -12.41 0.03
C CYS A 72 -11.12 -13.05 0.91
N ALA A 73 -11.74 -12.22 1.76
CA ALA A 73 -12.86 -12.58 2.61
C ALA A 73 -13.98 -11.53 2.48
N PRO A 74 -15.23 -11.85 2.86
CA PRO A 74 -16.27 -10.84 2.99
C PRO A 74 -15.76 -9.62 3.75
N HIS A 75 -16.01 -8.42 3.21
CA HIS A 75 -15.58 -7.18 3.85
C HIS A 75 -16.23 -7.01 5.22
N SER A 76 -15.44 -6.59 6.19
CA SER A 76 -15.90 -6.24 7.54
C SER A 76 -14.96 -5.21 8.14
N ASP A 77 -15.49 -4.02 8.40
CA ASP A 77 -14.77 -2.85 8.89
C ASP A 77 -14.79 -2.69 10.42
N ALA A 78 -15.28 -3.70 11.15
CA ALA A 78 -15.36 -3.63 12.59
C ALA A 78 -13.98 -3.39 13.23
N PRO A 79 -13.87 -2.51 14.24
CA PRO A 79 -12.57 -2.09 14.79
C PRO A 79 -11.82 -3.22 15.52
N GLN A 80 -12.54 -4.21 16.04
CA GLN A 80 -11.97 -5.32 16.82
C GLN A 80 -11.87 -6.59 15.97
N THR A 81 -10.76 -7.31 16.06
CA THR A 81 -10.51 -8.54 15.28
C THR A 81 -11.63 -9.59 15.42
N LEU A 82 -12.11 -9.83 16.64
CA LEU A 82 -13.19 -10.80 16.85
C LEU A 82 -14.52 -10.37 16.19
N ALA A 83 -14.81 -9.07 16.22
CA ALA A 83 -15.99 -8.51 15.54
C ALA A 83 -15.85 -8.62 14.02
N ARG A 84 -14.65 -8.35 13.48
CA ARG A 84 -14.36 -8.56 12.04
C ARG A 84 -14.56 -10.00 11.62
N LEU A 85 -14.03 -10.96 12.38
CA LEU A 85 -14.21 -12.39 12.10
C LEU A 85 -15.68 -12.80 12.10
N ARG A 86 -16.45 -12.29 13.07
CA ARG A 86 -17.92 -12.50 13.08
C ARG A 86 -18.59 -11.89 11.86
N GLY A 87 -18.16 -10.69 11.43
CA GLY A 87 -18.62 -10.05 10.21
C GLY A 87 -18.35 -10.88 8.97
N VAL A 88 -17.15 -11.43 8.83
CA VAL A 88 -16.77 -12.34 7.74
C VAL A 88 -17.65 -13.60 7.74
N LEU A 89 -17.80 -14.28 8.86
CA LEU A 89 -18.65 -15.46 8.96
C LEU A 89 -20.13 -15.14 8.63
N SER A 90 -20.61 -14.00 9.11
CA SER A 90 -21.95 -13.50 8.76
C SER A 90 -22.09 -13.19 7.28
N GLY A 91 -21.05 -12.63 6.63
CA GLY A 91 -21.01 -12.38 5.19
C GLY A 91 -21.17 -13.66 4.39
N PHE A 92 -20.41 -14.70 4.72
CA PHE A 92 -20.55 -16.01 4.10
C PHE A 92 -21.94 -16.62 4.33
N ALA A 93 -22.48 -16.48 5.53
CA ALA A 93 -23.79 -17.06 5.89
C ALA A 93 -24.97 -16.32 5.23
N ARG A 94 -24.86 -15.03 4.99
CA ARG A 94 -25.93 -14.22 4.36
C ARG A 94 -26.12 -14.52 2.88
N ASP A 95 -25.03 -14.81 2.17
CA ASP A 95 -25.08 -15.11 0.74
C ASP A 95 -24.09 -16.23 0.35
N PRO A 96 -24.36 -17.46 0.80
CA PRO A 96 -23.45 -18.58 0.55
C PRO A 96 -23.33 -18.93 -0.93
N VAL A 97 -24.38 -18.66 -1.72
CA VAL A 97 -24.39 -18.99 -3.16
C VAL A 97 -23.44 -18.07 -3.93
N THR A 98 -23.52 -16.76 -3.70
CA THR A 98 -22.60 -15.81 -4.33
C THR A 98 -21.16 -16.06 -3.91
N TRP A 99 -20.91 -16.35 -2.63
CA TRP A 99 -19.57 -16.66 -2.14
C TRP A 99 -19.03 -17.97 -2.71
N ALA A 100 -19.86 -19.00 -2.87
CA ALA A 100 -19.45 -20.21 -3.58
C ALA A 100 -19.02 -19.91 -5.03
N LYS A 101 -19.78 -19.08 -5.75
CA LYS A 101 -19.43 -18.65 -7.11
C LYS A 101 -18.10 -17.88 -7.12
N VAL A 102 -17.90 -16.93 -6.20
CA VAL A 102 -16.65 -16.13 -6.09
C VAL A 102 -15.44 -17.03 -5.85
N VAL A 103 -15.54 -17.98 -4.91
CA VAL A 103 -14.41 -18.86 -4.55
C VAL A 103 -14.08 -19.87 -5.66
N THR A 104 -15.11 -20.38 -6.37
CA THR A 104 -14.94 -21.39 -7.43
C THR A 104 -14.72 -20.81 -8.82
N MET A 105 -14.81 -19.49 -8.99
CA MET A 105 -14.65 -18.82 -10.27
C MET A 105 -13.24 -19.06 -10.84
N ASN A 106 -13.15 -19.53 -12.10
CA ASN A 106 -11.89 -19.85 -12.74
C ASN A 106 -11.08 -18.60 -13.12
N ASP A 107 -11.75 -17.56 -13.60
CA ASP A 107 -11.13 -16.30 -14.01
C ASP A 107 -11.57 -15.16 -13.07
N TRP A 108 -10.98 -15.15 -11.88
CA TRP A 108 -11.31 -14.17 -10.85
C TRP A 108 -11.05 -12.72 -11.32
N ALA A 109 -9.95 -12.50 -12.04
CA ALA A 109 -9.54 -11.16 -12.46
C ALA A 109 -10.49 -10.56 -13.52
N SER A 110 -11.14 -11.38 -14.34
CA SER A 110 -12.07 -10.90 -15.37
C SER A 110 -13.31 -10.23 -14.79
N ARG A 111 -13.62 -10.50 -13.53
CA ARG A 111 -14.85 -10.06 -12.85
C ARG A 111 -14.61 -9.38 -11.52
N GLY A 112 -13.36 -9.01 -11.25
CA GLY A 112 -12.93 -8.38 -10.02
C GLY A 112 -12.23 -7.05 -10.26
N MET A 113 -12.41 -6.12 -9.35
CA MET A 113 -11.62 -4.90 -9.26
C MET A 113 -11.31 -4.59 -7.80
N VAL A 114 -10.28 -3.80 -7.57
CA VAL A 114 -9.97 -3.26 -6.24
C VAL A 114 -10.26 -1.77 -6.27
N LEU A 115 -11.04 -1.29 -5.34
CA LEU A 115 -11.17 0.13 -5.06
C LEU A 115 -10.01 0.54 -4.16
N LEU A 116 -9.13 1.35 -4.71
CA LEU A 116 -8.00 1.94 -4.02
C LEU A 116 -8.41 3.33 -3.54
N TYR A 117 -8.71 3.44 -2.25
CA TYR A 117 -9.04 4.70 -1.61
C TYR A 117 -7.79 5.30 -1.00
N MET A 118 -7.39 6.48 -1.45
CA MET A 118 -6.16 7.18 -1.04
C MET A 118 -6.47 8.52 -0.40
N ARG A 119 -5.60 8.94 0.53
CA ARG A 119 -5.74 10.19 1.29
C ARG A 119 -4.41 10.93 1.37
N THR A 120 -4.43 12.26 1.26
CA THR A 120 -3.25 13.12 1.39
C THR A 120 -2.80 13.33 2.84
N LEU A 121 -3.48 12.72 3.82
CA LEU A 121 -3.16 12.88 5.24
C LEU A 121 -1.80 12.25 5.56
N GLU A 122 -0.98 12.99 6.30
CA GLU A 122 0.32 12.49 6.75
C GLU A 122 0.18 11.53 7.94
N SER A 123 0.84 10.40 7.82
CA SER A 123 1.09 9.44 8.90
C SER A 123 2.40 8.75 8.61
N THR A 124 3.35 8.83 9.52
CA THR A 124 4.69 8.30 9.30
C THR A 124 5.02 7.16 10.24
N LEU A 125 5.74 6.19 9.69
CA LEU A 125 6.32 5.05 10.38
C LEU A 125 7.84 5.19 10.43
N ARG A 126 8.45 4.46 11.32
CA ARG A 126 9.89 4.21 11.36
C ARG A 126 10.15 2.73 11.07
N LEU A 127 11.04 2.46 10.12
CA LEU A 127 11.54 1.11 9.85
C LEU A 127 12.91 0.93 10.53
N ARG A 128 13.07 -0.18 11.21
CA ARG A 128 14.35 -0.57 11.81
C ARG A 128 14.58 -2.07 11.78
N LEU A 129 15.82 -2.49 11.94
CA LEU A 129 16.12 -3.89 12.15
C LEU A 129 15.81 -4.27 13.60
N GLY A 130 15.01 -5.31 13.78
CA GLY A 130 14.58 -5.80 15.09
C GLY A 130 14.31 -7.29 15.08
N ARG A 131 13.91 -7.83 16.23
CA ARG A 131 13.44 -9.19 16.41
C ARG A 131 12.09 -9.17 17.08
N GLY A 132 11.16 -10.03 16.65
CA GLY A 132 9.84 -10.13 17.25
C GLY A 132 9.02 -11.24 16.60
N VAL A 133 7.79 -11.40 17.06
CA VAL A 133 6.87 -12.41 16.52
C VAL A 133 6.70 -12.28 15.01
N ARG A 134 6.59 -11.04 14.50
CA ARG A 134 6.42 -10.76 13.06
C ARG A 134 7.65 -11.10 12.21
N THR A 135 8.82 -11.20 12.81
CA THR A 135 10.07 -11.61 12.14
C THR A 135 10.43 -13.08 12.42
N GLY A 136 9.52 -13.84 13.03
CA GLY A 136 9.79 -15.20 13.47
C GLY A 136 10.97 -15.27 14.47
N PHE A 137 11.15 -14.21 15.27
CA PHE A 137 12.28 -14.01 16.20
C PHE A 137 13.67 -13.94 15.54
N ALA A 138 13.76 -14.02 14.21
CA ALA A 138 14.97 -13.71 13.47
C ALA A 138 15.19 -12.19 13.39
N ARG A 139 16.41 -11.76 13.02
CA ARG A 139 16.69 -10.34 12.71
C ARG A 139 16.01 -9.99 11.38
N GLY A 140 15.06 -9.08 11.43
CA GLY A 140 14.27 -8.67 10.26
C GLY A 140 13.85 -7.23 10.37
N LEU A 141 13.16 -6.74 9.33
CA LEU A 141 12.62 -5.39 9.29
C LEU A 141 11.36 -5.32 10.15
N VAL A 142 11.31 -4.36 11.06
CA VAL A 142 10.13 -4.04 11.88
C VAL A 142 9.73 -2.60 11.68
N SER A 143 8.43 -2.34 11.69
CA SER A 143 7.85 -1.00 11.62
C SER A 143 7.35 -0.56 12.98
N GLU A 144 7.56 0.70 13.31
CA GLU A 144 7.06 1.36 14.51
C GLU A 144 6.34 2.65 14.09
N LEU A 145 5.29 3.00 14.84
CA LEU A 145 4.65 4.29 14.63
C LEU A 145 5.59 5.41 15.07
N ALA A 146 5.74 6.44 14.23
CA ALA A 146 6.50 7.61 14.62
C ALA A 146 5.79 8.34 15.78
N SER A 147 6.57 8.91 16.70
CA SER A 147 6.02 9.58 17.87
C SER A 147 5.07 10.72 17.50
N GLY A 148 3.90 10.74 18.12
CA GLY A 148 2.88 11.77 17.89
C GLY A 148 2.07 11.62 16.58
N GLN A 149 2.30 10.56 15.83
CA GLN A 149 1.54 10.29 14.60
C GLN A 149 0.32 9.43 14.85
N PRO A 150 -0.80 9.64 14.14
CA PRO A 150 -1.93 8.73 14.18
C PRO A 150 -1.56 7.39 13.53
N ALA A 151 -2.05 6.28 14.07
CA ALA A 151 -1.87 4.99 13.45
C ALA A 151 -2.66 4.93 12.13
N PRO A 152 -2.09 4.39 11.04
CA PRO A 152 -2.83 4.17 9.82
C PRO A 152 -3.96 3.16 10.06
N SER A 153 -5.15 3.43 9.50
CA SER A 153 -6.32 2.56 9.62
C SER A 153 -6.55 1.77 8.34
N ALA A 154 -6.76 0.46 8.48
CA ALA A 154 -7.15 -0.40 7.35
C ALA A 154 -8.60 -0.16 6.92
N PHE A 155 -9.43 0.34 7.82
CA PHE A 155 -10.87 0.46 7.62
C PHE A 155 -11.28 1.93 7.74
N LEU A 156 -11.72 2.47 6.61
CA LEU A 156 -12.22 3.84 6.50
C LEU A 156 -13.72 3.75 6.17
N PRO A 157 -14.60 4.33 7.00
CA PRO A 157 -16.05 4.26 6.77
C PRO A 157 -16.46 4.75 5.39
N GLU A 158 -15.82 5.82 4.90
CA GLU A 158 -16.08 6.41 3.58
C GLU A 158 -15.73 5.43 2.45
N ALA A 159 -14.60 4.74 2.57
CA ALA A 159 -14.18 3.71 1.61
C ALA A 159 -15.15 2.51 1.61
N THR A 160 -15.59 2.09 2.80
CA THR A 160 -16.59 1.02 2.97
C THR A 160 -17.91 1.39 2.29
N GLU A 161 -18.45 2.58 2.56
CA GLU A 161 -19.70 3.05 1.94
C GLU A 161 -19.61 3.05 0.41
N ILE A 162 -18.53 3.58 -0.14
CA ILE A 162 -18.32 3.60 -1.59
C ILE A 162 -18.27 2.18 -2.16
N ALA A 163 -17.53 1.28 -1.51
CA ALA A 163 -17.41 -0.11 -1.96
C ALA A 163 -18.75 -0.85 -1.93
N GLU A 164 -19.56 -0.65 -0.91
CA GLU A 164 -20.90 -1.22 -0.81
C GLU A 164 -21.83 -0.70 -1.90
N ARG A 165 -21.78 0.61 -2.19
CA ARG A 165 -22.56 1.23 -3.27
C ARG A 165 -22.15 0.71 -4.65
N TYR A 166 -20.85 0.55 -4.90
CA TYR A 166 -20.33 -0.08 -6.12
C TYR A 166 -20.79 -1.52 -6.25
N ALA A 167 -20.57 -2.32 -5.21
CA ALA A 167 -20.98 -3.72 -5.20
C ALA A 167 -22.47 -3.88 -5.48
N LYS A 168 -23.32 -3.10 -4.79
CA LYS A 168 -24.78 -3.10 -5.01
C LYS A 168 -25.16 -2.76 -6.45
N LYS A 169 -24.50 -1.73 -7.03
CA LYS A 169 -24.79 -1.28 -8.40
C LYS A 169 -24.41 -2.33 -9.45
N LEU A 170 -23.34 -3.07 -9.19
CA LEU A 170 -22.81 -4.08 -10.12
C LEU A 170 -23.34 -5.49 -9.86
N GLY A 171 -24.16 -5.69 -8.83
CA GLY A 171 -24.61 -7.04 -8.42
C GLY A 171 -23.46 -7.90 -7.86
N GLY A 172 -22.46 -7.28 -7.27
CA GLY A 172 -21.26 -7.91 -6.71
C GLY A 172 -21.21 -7.90 -5.19
N VAL A 173 -20.10 -8.37 -4.64
CA VAL A 173 -19.83 -8.40 -3.21
C VAL A 173 -18.52 -7.71 -2.88
N PRO A 174 -18.46 -6.91 -1.80
CA PRO A 174 -17.22 -6.31 -1.33
C PRO A 174 -16.36 -7.33 -0.59
N MET A 175 -15.04 -7.26 -0.80
CA MET A 175 -14.05 -8.17 -0.24
C MET A 175 -12.89 -7.39 0.36
N THR A 176 -12.26 -7.96 1.40
CA THR A 176 -11.01 -7.44 1.97
C THR A 176 -9.99 -8.57 2.06
N LEU A 177 -8.72 -8.22 2.03
CA LEU A 177 -7.65 -9.19 2.26
C LEU A 177 -7.77 -9.81 3.66
N MET A 178 -7.65 -11.12 3.74
CA MET A 178 -7.73 -11.85 5.01
C MET A 178 -6.68 -11.35 6.02
N THR A 179 -5.51 -10.92 5.55
CA THR A 179 -4.46 -10.34 6.41
C THR A 179 -4.91 -9.04 7.08
N GLU A 180 -5.60 -8.16 6.36
CA GLU A 180 -6.17 -6.94 6.94
C GLU A 180 -7.27 -7.28 7.93
N THR A 181 -8.15 -8.22 7.57
CA THR A 181 -9.22 -8.70 8.46
C THR A 181 -8.68 -9.24 9.78
N LEU A 182 -7.62 -10.06 9.73
CA LEU A 182 -7.03 -10.69 10.92
C LEU A 182 -6.21 -9.69 11.76
N MET A 183 -5.40 -8.88 11.11
CA MET A 183 -4.42 -8.03 11.81
C MET A 183 -4.93 -6.61 12.07
N GLY A 184 -5.92 -6.13 11.31
CA GLY A 184 -6.38 -4.74 11.36
C GLY A 184 -5.32 -3.74 10.91
N ILE A 185 -4.37 -4.18 10.09
CA ILE A 185 -3.27 -3.38 9.57
C ILE A 185 -3.52 -3.16 8.09
N PRO A 186 -3.48 -1.91 7.61
CA PRO A 186 -3.69 -1.63 6.20
C PRO A 186 -2.59 -2.24 5.34
N SER A 187 -2.98 -2.80 4.21
CA SER A 187 -2.08 -3.07 3.10
C SER A 187 -1.88 -1.80 2.29
N THR A 188 -0.73 -1.65 1.68
CA THR A 188 -0.45 -0.53 0.78
C THR A 188 0.34 -1.00 -0.43
N ALA A 189 0.10 -0.38 -1.57
CA ALA A 189 0.93 -0.51 -2.76
C ALA A 189 2.01 0.59 -2.84
N HIS A 190 1.93 1.62 -1.99
CA HIS A 190 2.69 2.86 -2.12
C HIS A 190 3.54 3.11 -0.86
N ILE A 191 4.67 2.42 -0.75
CA ILE A 191 5.62 2.63 0.34
C ILE A 191 6.64 3.68 -0.11
N LEU A 192 6.69 4.80 0.62
CA LEU A 192 7.52 5.96 0.32
C LEU A 192 8.33 6.37 1.55
N GLY A 193 9.38 7.15 1.34
CA GLY A 193 10.22 7.64 2.45
C GLY A 193 11.12 6.57 3.05
N GLY A 194 11.78 6.90 4.14
CA GLY A 194 12.79 6.04 4.77
C GLY A 194 14.23 6.37 4.36
N ALA A 195 14.43 7.06 3.23
CA ALA A 195 15.70 7.64 2.82
C ALA A 195 15.51 9.09 2.36
N CYS A 196 14.82 9.87 3.18
CA CYS A 196 14.42 11.23 2.85
C CYS A 196 15.61 12.17 2.68
N MET A 197 15.38 13.24 1.88
CA MET A 197 16.35 14.32 1.69
C MET A 197 16.54 15.14 2.96
N GLY A 198 17.76 15.61 3.18
CA GLY A 198 18.13 16.56 4.22
C GLY A 198 19.38 17.32 3.84
N LYS A 199 19.64 18.44 4.50
CA LYS A 199 20.85 19.25 4.22
C LYS A 199 22.14 18.53 4.63
N ASP A 200 22.05 17.65 5.62
CA ASP A 200 23.16 16.83 6.13
C ASP A 200 22.66 15.48 6.69
N ALA A 201 23.58 14.62 7.12
CA ALA A 201 23.27 13.30 7.67
C ALA A 201 22.48 13.33 9.00
N GLY A 202 22.39 14.45 9.67
CA GLY A 202 21.57 14.63 10.87
C GLY A 202 20.10 14.89 10.54
N GLU A 203 19.80 15.41 9.37
CA GLU A 203 18.44 15.74 8.92
C GLU A 203 17.86 14.74 7.93
N GLY A 204 18.70 14.11 7.08
CA GLY A 204 18.26 13.16 6.06
C GLY A 204 19.26 12.08 5.75
N VAL A 205 18.94 11.24 4.80
CA VAL A 205 19.80 10.15 4.33
C VAL A 205 20.54 10.57 3.07
N ILE A 206 19.89 11.37 2.23
CA ILE A 206 20.41 11.85 0.95
C ILE A 206 20.35 13.38 0.87
N ASP A 207 21.20 13.93 0.01
CA ASP A 207 21.13 15.35 -0.33
C ASP A 207 20.11 15.63 -1.45
N ALA A 208 19.98 16.90 -1.83
CA ALA A 208 19.08 17.33 -2.91
C ALA A 208 19.46 16.80 -4.30
N LEU A 209 20.63 16.21 -4.48
CA LEU A 209 21.07 15.54 -5.70
C LEU A 209 20.96 14.01 -5.60
N HIS A 210 20.22 13.52 -4.61
CA HIS A 210 20.00 12.10 -4.32
C HIS A 210 21.26 11.31 -3.89
N ARG A 211 22.36 11.99 -3.55
CA ARG A 211 23.59 11.35 -3.07
C ARG A 211 23.45 10.99 -1.60
N VAL A 212 23.87 9.80 -1.23
CA VAL A 212 23.88 9.37 0.18
C VAL A 212 24.96 10.13 0.93
N HIS A 213 24.60 10.79 2.03
CA HIS A 213 25.55 11.50 2.88
C HIS A 213 26.68 10.59 3.35
N GLY A 214 27.93 11.02 3.15
CA GLY A 214 29.14 10.29 3.55
C GLY A 214 29.58 9.19 2.61
N TYR A 215 28.97 9.04 1.41
CA TYR A 215 29.35 8.04 0.42
C TYR A 215 29.38 8.63 -0.99
N ASP A 216 30.55 8.65 -1.59
CA ASP A 216 30.70 9.04 -2.98
C ASP A 216 30.19 7.94 -3.91
N GLY A 217 29.43 8.33 -4.95
CA GLY A 217 28.90 7.42 -5.96
C GLY A 217 27.73 6.54 -5.52
N LEU A 218 27.21 6.73 -4.29
CA LEU A 218 26.02 6.03 -3.80
C LEU A 218 24.80 6.97 -3.85
N TYR A 219 23.74 6.52 -4.50
CA TYR A 219 22.50 7.28 -4.70
C TYR A 219 21.28 6.49 -4.25
N VAL A 220 20.21 7.21 -3.88
CA VAL A 220 18.88 6.63 -3.68
C VAL A 220 17.92 7.36 -4.60
N ILE A 221 17.35 6.63 -5.57
CA ILE A 221 16.55 7.19 -6.67
C ILE A 221 15.22 6.48 -6.86
N ASP A 222 14.71 5.87 -5.82
CA ASP A 222 13.43 5.15 -5.80
C ASP A 222 12.40 5.84 -4.88
N GLY A 223 11.29 5.16 -4.60
CA GLY A 223 10.23 5.66 -3.73
C GLY A 223 10.69 6.02 -2.32
N SER A 224 11.81 5.47 -1.84
CA SER A 224 12.33 5.80 -0.52
C SER A 224 12.88 7.23 -0.40
N ALA A 225 13.21 7.86 -1.52
CA ALA A 225 13.62 9.27 -1.59
C ALA A 225 12.43 10.25 -1.53
N VAL A 226 11.20 9.79 -1.74
CA VAL A 226 10.00 10.64 -1.73
C VAL A 226 9.68 11.06 -0.31
N SER A 227 9.84 12.35 -0.03
CA SER A 227 9.81 12.90 1.34
C SER A 227 8.46 13.45 1.78
N ALA A 228 7.40 13.25 0.99
CA ALA A 228 6.03 13.68 1.30
C ALA A 228 5.02 12.63 0.82
N ASN A 229 3.80 12.67 1.38
CA ASN A 229 2.67 11.90 0.84
C ASN A 229 2.08 12.64 -0.37
N PRO A 230 2.21 12.15 -1.61
CA PRO A 230 1.66 12.83 -2.78
C PRO A 230 0.13 12.69 -2.86
N GLY A 231 -0.48 11.80 -2.06
CA GLY A 231 -1.91 11.50 -2.10
C GLY A 231 -2.42 10.87 -3.39
N VAL A 232 -1.50 10.50 -4.30
CA VAL A 232 -1.79 9.88 -5.60
C VAL A 232 -0.80 8.77 -5.88
N ASN A 233 -1.03 8.00 -6.94
CA ASN A 233 -0.08 6.97 -7.39
C ASN A 233 1.32 7.58 -7.60
N PRO A 234 2.37 7.09 -6.94
CA PRO A 234 3.65 7.78 -6.89
C PRO A 234 4.58 7.52 -8.07
N SER A 235 4.20 6.65 -9.02
CA SER A 235 5.09 6.24 -10.12
C SER A 235 5.62 7.41 -10.93
N LEU A 236 4.79 8.40 -11.26
CA LEU A 236 5.22 9.59 -11.98
C LEU A 236 6.20 10.43 -11.15
N THR A 237 5.92 10.62 -9.86
CA THR A 237 6.80 11.34 -8.93
C THR A 237 8.15 10.64 -8.80
N ILE A 238 8.15 9.32 -8.63
CA ILE A 238 9.38 8.52 -8.54
C ILE A 238 10.18 8.63 -9.83
N THR A 239 9.54 8.51 -11.00
CA THR A 239 10.20 8.63 -12.30
C THR A 239 10.80 10.03 -12.49
N ALA A 240 10.06 11.08 -12.18
CA ALA A 240 10.54 12.45 -12.30
C ALA A 240 11.77 12.72 -11.40
N LEU A 241 11.75 12.19 -10.17
CA LEU A 241 12.90 12.28 -9.26
C LEU A 241 14.08 11.46 -9.76
N ALA A 242 13.85 10.28 -10.34
CA ALA A 242 14.89 9.45 -10.92
C ALA A 242 15.55 10.11 -12.13
N GLU A 243 14.77 10.65 -13.06
CA GLU A 243 15.26 11.43 -14.22
C GLU A 243 16.11 12.64 -13.75
N ARG A 244 15.60 13.37 -12.77
CA ARG A 244 16.34 14.49 -12.17
C ARG A 244 17.65 14.02 -11.54
N ALA A 245 17.66 12.95 -10.77
CA ALA A 245 18.86 12.39 -10.15
C ALA A 245 19.89 12.00 -11.23
N MET A 246 19.46 11.31 -12.28
CA MET A 246 20.32 10.88 -13.38
C MET A 246 20.91 12.05 -14.16
N SER A 247 20.22 13.19 -14.25
CA SER A 247 20.77 14.39 -14.89
C SER A 247 21.97 14.98 -14.15
N HIS A 248 22.16 14.63 -12.89
CA HIS A 248 23.28 15.07 -12.05
C HIS A 248 24.40 14.03 -11.95
N VAL A 249 24.20 12.80 -12.42
CA VAL A 249 25.25 11.77 -12.45
C VAL A 249 26.21 12.06 -13.61
N PRO A 250 27.53 12.21 -13.35
CA PRO A 250 28.49 12.48 -14.40
C PRO A 250 28.51 11.35 -15.44
N ALA A 251 28.62 11.73 -16.71
CA ALA A 251 28.89 10.76 -17.76
C ALA A 251 30.22 10.06 -17.49
N ARG A 252 30.29 8.76 -17.80
CA ARG A 252 31.54 8.03 -17.73
C ARG A 252 32.52 8.62 -18.77
N ALA A 253 33.71 9.05 -18.30
CA ALA A 253 34.79 9.46 -19.17
C ALA A 253 35.37 8.29 -19.97
#